data_4d42cb572b99908ae53d555611be3e67
#
_entry.id   4d42cb572b99908ae53d555611be3e67
#
_cell.length_a   1.000
_cell.length_b   1.000
_cell.length_c   1.000
_cell.angle_alpha   90.00
_cell.angle_beta   90.00
_cell.angle_gamma   90.00
#
_symmetry.space_group_name_H-M   'P 1'
#
loop_
_entity.id
_entity.type
_entity.pdbx_description
1 polymer ?
#
loop_
_entity_poly.entity_id
_entity_poly.type
_entity_poly.pdbx_seq_one_letter_code
_entity_poly.pdbx_strand_id
1 'polypeptide(L)'
;MKNSEYRRELPDGSRLTVRLHGDEFFHYTTTSDGYMIARKKDGYYYYASYASDGKLVYTNVRAHDPSNRTGEETAMLAVRSKGVTMNMATTSRQKGMMNVRGGDYSVMNGIHPYGNHKTLVILAEFQDVRYSISSPKESFSDMLNTPGYSENGATGSAADYFKDNSGGKFSPEFVVVGPVLLPKEMGFYGENKTATYEPNARQMIIDACQIAAEQGLVNFKEFDSDNDGIVDNVYVFYAGYDEAAAGAPEEAVWAHEGTLKGMAGNVIDGVELNTYACSSELKNSSGKEMVGIGTICHEFGHVLGLPDFYDTDGVVGGESVALYEHFSIMDGGSYNNEGRTPPYYTVVERAIIGWLEPEELQ
;
A
#
# COMPACT_ATOMS: atom_id res chain seq x y z
N MET A 1 11.34 0.69 2.07
CA MET A 1 11.24 2.14 2.46
C MET A 1 12.56 2.63 3.03
N LYS A 2 13.03 3.83 2.66
CA LYS A 2 14.13 4.45 3.41
C LYS A 2 13.59 4.79 4.79
N ASN A 3 14.32 4.46 5.86
CA ASN A 3 14.14 5.00 7.21
C ASN A 3 14.27 6.53 7.16
N SER A 4 13.24 7.22 6.66
CA SER A 4 13.28 8.66 6.43
C SER A 4 12.98 9.36 7.73
N GLU A 5 13.93 10.14 8.24
CA GLU A 5 13.64 11.10 9.29
C GLU A 5 12.84 12.26 8.72
N TYR A 6 11.76 12.62 9.38
CA TYR A 6 11.00 13.82 9.09
C TYR A 6 10.52 14.52 10.36
N ARG A 7 10.13 15.77 10.24
CA ARG A 7 9.72 16.59 11.39
C ARG A 7 8.22 16.77 11.41
N ARG A 8 7.60 16.42 12.52
CA ARG A 8 6.20 16.70 12.80
C ARG A 8 6.08 17.98 13.63
N GLU A 9 5.19 18.86 13.23
CA GLU A 9 4.78 20.00 14.04
C GLU A 9 3.71 19.54 15.02
N LEU A 10 3.88 19.89 16.29
CA LEU A 10 2.98 19.52 17.38
C LEU A 10 1.96 20.65 17.63
N PRO A 11 0.85 20.39 18.34
CA PRO A 11 -0.20 21.39 18.58
C PRO A 11 0.26 22.68 19.25
N ASP A 12 1.37 22.66 19.98
CA ASP A 12 1.97 23.83 20.62
C ASP A 12 3.00 24.57 19.73
N GLY A 13 3.14 24.16 18.46
CA GLY A 13 4.10 24.72 17.50
C GLY A 13 5.53 24.19 17.67
N SER A 14 5.79 23.34 18.65
CA SER A 14 7.07 22.64 18.74
C SER A 14 7.19 21.57 17.65
N ARG A 15 8.39 21.03 17.46
CA ARG A 15 8.66 20.01 16.43
C ARG A 15 9.30 18.79 17.06
N LEU A 16 8.89 17.61 16.56
CA LEU A 16 9.47 16.33 16.93
C LEU A 16 10.02 15.65 15.67
N THR A 17 11.25 15.16 15.74
CA THR A 17 11.86 14.35 14.68
C THR A 17 11.48 12.91 14.89
N VAL A 18 10.84 12.33 13.87
CA VAL A 18 10.31 10.96 13.89
C VAL A 18 10.83 10.14 12.72
N ARG A 19 10.78 8.82 12.87
CA ARG A 19 11.05 7.84 11.81
C ARG A 19 9.88 6.88 11.70
N LEU A 20 9.41 6.67 10.48
CA LEU A 20 8.45 5.62 10.16
C LEU A 20 9.21 4.35 9.79
N HIS A 21 8.76 3.21 10.29
CA HIS A 21 9.32 1.88 10.07
C HIS A 21 8.23 0.92 9.65
N GLY A 22 8.61 -0.11 8.88
CA GLY A 22 7.72 -1.20 8.52
C GLY A 22 7.19 -1.10 7.10
N ASP A 23 6.12 -1.82 6.85
CA ASP A 23 5.45 -2.00 5.58
C ASP A 23 3.93 -1.85 5.74
N GLU A 24 3.19 -2.15 4.70
CA GLU A 24 1.74 -2.12 4.68
C GLU A 24 1.07 -3.14 5.62
N PHE A 25 1.82 -4.15 6.09
CA PHE A 25 1.32 -5.16 7.02
C PHE A 25 1.60 -4.82 8.47
N PHE A 26 2.70 -4.12 8.72
CA PHE A 26 3.08 -3.69 10.04
C PHE A 26 4.01 -2.46 9.99
N HIS A 27 3.55 -1.36 10.51
CA HIS A 27 4.34 -0.15 10.61
C HIS A 27 4.23 0.51 11.99
N TYR A 28 5.25 1.27 12.35
CA TYR A 28 5.31 1.97 13.62
C TYR A 28 6.25 3.18 13.53
N THR A 29 6.05 4.14 14.40
CA THR A 29 6.85 5.36 14.45
C THR A 29 7.81 5.33 15.65
N THR A 30 9.03 5.84 15.46
CA THR A 30 9.98 6.03 16.54
C THR A 30 10.49 7.47 16.63
N THR A 31 11.10 7.81 17.77
CA THR A 31 11.98 8.96 17.86
C THR A 31 13.23 8.76 16.99
N SER A 32 13.97 9.84 16.70
CA SER A 32 15.21 9.77 15.89
C SER A 32 16.26 8.79 16.45
N ASP A 33 16.24 8.51 17.73
CA ASP A 33 17.14 7.56 18.39
C ASP A 33 16.50 6.19 18.68
N GLY A 34 15.29 5.93 18.13
CA GLY A 34 14.73 4.58 17.99
C GLY A 34 13.74 4.13 19.06
N TYR A 35 13.23 4.99 19.94
CA TYR A 35 12.18 4.61 20.88
C TYR A 35 10.79 4.71 20.23
N MET A 36 9.99 3.65 20.34
CA MET A 36 8.64 3.63 19.78
C MET A 36 7.75 4.70 20.41
N ILE A 37 7.06 5.43 19.55
CA ILE A 37 6.09 6.46 19.89
C ILE A 37 4.82 6.30 19.05
N ALA A 38 3.70 6.80 19.57
CA ALA A 38 2.46 6.87 18.81
C ALA A 38 1.69 8.13 19.18
N ARG A 39 0.93 8.65 18.22
CA ARG A 39 0.15 9.88 18.37
C ARG A 39 -1.18 9.60 19.08
N LYS A 40 -1.54 10.45 20.02
CA LYS A 40 -2.87 10.45 20.65
C LYS A 40 -3.80 11.47 20.00
N LYS A 41 -5.09 11.39 20.31
CA LYS A 41 -6.14 12.33 19.82
C LYS A 41 -5.88 13.80 20.18
N ASP A 42 -5.02 14.09 21.14
CA ASP A 42 -4.59 15.44 21.49
C ASP A 42 -3.51 16.01 20.54
N GLY A 43 -3.10 15.21 19.56
CA GLY A 43 -2.12 15.56 18.53
C GLY A 43 -0.66 15.43 18.97
N TYR A 44 -0.38 15.00 20.21
CA TYR A 44 0.97 14.79 20.70
C TYR A 44 1.40 13.34 20.62
N TYR A 45 2.72 13.11 20.48
CA TYR A 45 3.31 11.79 20.53
C TYR A 45 3.67 11.40 21.97
N TYR A 46 3.37 10.16 22.28
CA TYR A 46 3.68 9.54 23.56
C TYR A 46 4.53 8.30 23.33
N TYR A 47 5.43 7.99 24.23
CA TYR A 47 6.11 6.71 24.18
C TYR A 47 5.09 5.59 24.28
N ALA A 48 5.26 4.59 23.43
CA ALA A 48 4.31 3.49 23.29
C ALA A 48 5.02 2.15 23.19
N SER A 49 4.27 1.08 23.22
CA SER A 49 4.71 -0.29 22.95
C SER A 49 3.49 -1.13 22.60
N TYR A 50 3.71 -2.29 22.01
CA TYR A 50 2.64 -3.27 21.85
C TYR A 50 2.60 -4.21 23.04
N ALA A 51 1.41 -4.53 23.53
CA ALA A 51 1.17 -5.58 24.50
C ALA A 51 1.26 -6.96 23.83
N SER A 52 1.31 -8.02 24.62
CA SER A 52 1.39 -9.41 24.11
C SER A 52 0.19 -9.83 23.25
N ASP A 53 -0.95 -9.13 23.37
CA ASP A 53 -2.14 -9.32 22.54
C ASP A 53 -2.16 -8.42 21.28
N GLY A 54 -1.06 -7.76 20.98
CA GLY A 54 -0.88 -6.87 19.80
C GLY A 54 -1.50 -5.48 19.96
N LYS A 55 -2.11 -5.15 21.09
CA LYS A 55 -2.69 -3.82 21.29
C LYS A 55 -1.64 -2.77 21.61
N LEU A 56 -1.83 -1.59 21.04
CA LEU A 56 -1.02 -0.43 21.29
C LEU A 56 -1.26 0.11 22.71
N VAL A 57 -0.19 0.23 23.49
CA VAL A 57 -0.22 0.72 24.87
C VAL A 57 0.64 1.97 24.98
N TYR A 58 0.02 3.06 25.40
CA TYR A 58 0.68 4.35 25.59
C TYR A 58 1.20 4.51 27.00
N THR A 59 2.32 5.22 27.12
CA THR A 59 2.69 5.85 28.41
C THR A 59 1.91 7.15 28.62
N ASN A 60 2.14 7.79 29.77
CA ASN A 60 1.67 9.15 30.02
C ASN A 60 2.74 10.21 29.73
N VAL A 61 3.90 9.81 29.20
CA VAL A 61 5.05 10.69 28.97
C VAL A 61 5.07 11.08 27.49
N ARG A 62 5.01 12.38 27.20
CA ARG A 62 5.16 12.92 25.84
C ARG A 62 6.58 12.71 25.34
N ALA A 63 6.70 12.49 24.06
CA ALA A 63 7.99 12.31 23.40
C ALA A 63 8.56 13.65 22.94
N HIS A 64 9.86 13.83 23.14
CA HIS A 64 10.65 14.95 22.64
C HIS A 64 11.90 14.45 21.92
N ASP A 65 12.47 15.32 21.08
CA ASP A 65 13.80 15.06 20.51
C ASP A 65 14.83 14.82 21.63
N PRO A 66 15.85 13.97 21.40
CA PRO A 66 16.83 13.60 22.44
C PRO A 66 17.45 14.77 23.19
N SER A 67 17.67 15.90 22.50
CA SER A 67 18.22 17.11 23.09
C SER A 67 17.27 17.87 24.01
N ASN A 68 15.97 17.61 23.94
CA ASN A 68 14.90 18.35 24.59
C ASN A 68 14.18 17.52 25.67
N ARG A 69 14.65 16.30 25.95
CA ARG A 69 14.04 15.40 26.92
C ARG A 69 14.05 15.90 28.32
N THR A 70 12.95 15.67 29.00
CA THR A 70 12.85 15.92 30.46
C THR A 70 13.63 14.86 31.25
N GLY A 71 13.88 15.14 32.53
CA GLY A 71 14.46 14.13 33.43
C GLY A 71 13.59 12.89 33.62
N GLU A 72 12.27 13.05 33.58
CA GLU A 72 11.30 11.96 33.63
C GLU A 72 11.40 11.05 32.40
N GLU A 73 11.45 11.63 31.19
CA GLU A 73 11.65 10.87 29.95
C GLU A 73 12.96 10.08 30.00
N THR A 74 14.04 10.72 30.37
CA THR A 74 15.39 10.11 30.44
C THR A 74 15.38 8.91 31.40
N ALA A 75 14.77 9.06 32.57
CA ALA A 75 14.68 8.01 33.58
C ALA A 75 13.80 6.82 33.07
N MET A 76 12.68 7.12 32.42
CA MET A 76 11.80 6.11 31.84
C MET A 76 12.51 5.35 30.72
N LEU A 77 13.22 6.05 29.85
CA LEU A 77 13.90 5.46 28.68
C LEU A 77 15.12 4.61 29.06
N ALA A 78 15.74 4.86 30.21
CA ALA A 78 16.88 4.07 30.69
C ALA A 78 16.58 2.58 30.90
N VAL A 79 15.29 2.22 31.04
CA VAL A 79 14.81 0.84 31.24
C VAL A 79 13.97 0.30 30.05
N ARG A 80 13.89 1.06 28.96
CA ARG A 80 13.13 0.66 27.76
C ARG A 80 14.05 0.21 26.64
N SER A 81 13.62 -0.80 25.91
CA SER A 81 14.24 -1.23 24.67
C SER A 81 13.91 -0.24 23.54
N LYS A 82 14.85 -0.08 22.61
CA LYS A 82 14.62 0.60 21.32
C LYS A 82 13.95 -0.34 20.33
N GLY A 83 13.22 0.22 19.39
CA GLY A 83 12.47 -0.53 18.40
C GLY A 83 11.25 -1.24 18.98
N VAL A 84 10.70 -2.15 18.21
CA VAL A 84 9.57 -3.00 18.61
C VAL A 84 10.10 -4.41 18.85
N THR A 85 10.01 -4.88 20.09
CA THR A 85 10.29 -6.28 20.44
C THR A 85 8.99 -7.06 20.31
N MET A 86 8.67 -7.49 19.11
CA MET A 86 7.60 -8.47 18.91
C MET A 86 8.20 -9.72 18.24
N ASN A 87 7.95 -10.88 18.85
CA ASN A 87 7.97 -12.15 18.13
C ASN A 87 6.74 -12.15 17.19
N MET A 88 6.79 -11.34 16.15
CA MET A 88 5.82 -11.44 15.08
C MET A 88 6.04 -12.78 14.41
N ALA A 89 5.13 -13.70 14.62
CA ALA A 89 5.03 -14.84 13.74
C ALA A 89 5.00 -14.26 12.31
N THR A 90 5.98 -14.63 11.50
CA THR A 90 6.01 -14.33 10.06
C THR A 90 4.58 -14.31 9.54
N THR A 91 4.16 -13.19 9.00
CA THR A 91 2.78 -13.00 8.56
C THR A 91 2.39 -14.17 7.67
N SER A 92 1.17 -14.61 7.77
CA SER A 92 0.65 -15.79 7.05
C SER A 92 0.92 -15.76 5.54
N ARG A 93 1.16 -14.57 4.98
CA ARG A 93 1.50 -14.32 3.59
C ARG A 93 2.91 -14.79 3.22
N GLN A 94 3.94 -14.47 4.00
CA GLN A 94 5.30 -14.98 3.76
C GLN A 94 5.36 -16.52 3.77
N LYS A 95 4.53 -17.17 4.58
CA LYS A 95 4.42 -18.64 4.60
C LYS A 95 3.68 -19.21 3.38
N GLY A 96 2.70 -18.51 2.85
CA GLY A 96 1.96 -18.92 1.64
C GLY A 96 2.81 -18.84 0.37
N MET A 97 3.58 -17.76 0.22
CA MET A 97 4.38 -17.48 -0.99
C MET A 97 5.63 -18.38 -1.11
N MET A 98 6.23 -18.81 -0.01
CA MET A 98 7.39 -19.72 -0.04
C MET A 98 7.08 -21.11 -0.62
N ASN A 99 5.82 -21.48 -0.78
CA ASN A 99 5.40 -22.77 -1.31
C ASN A 99 5.04 -22.76 -2.80
N VAL A 100 5.05 -21.61 -3.48
CA VAL A 100 4.78 -21.53 -4.93
C VAL A 100 6.04 -21.86 -5.71
N ARG A 101 6.42 -23.14 -5.74
CA ARG A 101 7.35 -23.69 -6.73
C ARG A 101 6.53 -24.22 -7.89
N GLY A 102 6.61 -23.52 -9.03
CA GLY A 102 6.18 -24.05 -10.33
C GLY A 102 4.73 -23.82 -10.69
N GLY A 103 4.36 -22.59 -11.01
CA GLY A 103 3.30 -22.32 -12.00
C GLY A 103 1.87 -22.78 -11.70
N ASP A 104 1.54 -23.14 -10.49
CA ASP A 104 0.16 -23.42 -10.10
C ASP A 104 -0.51 -22.13 -9.61
N TYR A 105 -0.95 -21.30 -10.56
CA TYR A 105 -1.65 -20.04 -10.33
C TYR A 105 -3.04 -20.23 -9.71
N SER A 106 -3.56 -21.47 -9.60
CA SER A 106 -4.83 -21.79 -8.95
C SER A 106 -4.85 -21.43 -7.45
N VAL A 107 -3.68 -21.17 -6.85
CA VAL A 107 -3.54 -20.76 -5.45
C VAL A 107 -3.52 -19.23 -5.28
N MET A 108 -3.33 -18.49 -6.35
CA MET A 108 -3.36 -17.03 -6.37
C MET A 108 -4.79 -16.57 -6.65
N ASN A 109 -5.47 -16.07 -5.65
CA ASN A 109 -6.86 -15.60 -5.72
C ASN A 109 -7.00 -14.28 -6.50
N GLY A 110 -6.17 -14.05 -7.50
CA GLY A 110 -6.10 -12.81 -8.26
C GLY A 110 -6.23 -13.05 -9.76
N ILE A 111 -5.94 -12.02 -10.52
CA ILE A 111 -6.01 -12.01 -11.96
C ILE A 111 -5.03 -13.01 -12.58
N HIS A 112 -5.46 -13.73 -13.60
CA HIS A 112 -4.60 -14.63 -14.36
C HIS A 112 -3.53 -13.81 -15.12
N PRO A 113 -2.22 -14.15 -15.03
CA PRO A 113 -1.13 -13.30 -15.54
C PRO A 113 -0.97 -13.33 -17.07
N TYR A 114 -1.93 -13.84 -17.80
CA TYR A 114 -1.91 -13.93 -19.28
C TYR A 114 -3.24 -13.47 -19.87
N GLY A 115 -3.17 -12.87 -21.06
CA GLY A 115 -4.33 -12.45 -21.82
C GLY A 115 -4.68 -10.99 -21.64
N ASN A 116 -5.87 -10.63 -22.10
CA ASN A 116 -6.42 -9.30 -21.99
C ASN A 116 -7.50 -9.32 -20.91
N HIS A 117 -7.28 -8.63 -19.81
CA HIS A 117 -8.20 -8.60 -18.70
C HIS A 117 -8.72 -7.19 -18.45
N LYS A 118 -10.00 -7.08 -18.17
CA LYS A 118 -10.56 -5.86 -17.60
C LYS A 118 -10.25 -5.82 -16.10
N THR A 119 -9.61 -4.76 -15.66
CA THR A 119 -9.35 -4.51 -14.25
C THR A 119 -10.18 -3.34 -13.76
N LEU A 120 -11.00 -3.56 -12.75
CA LEU A 120 -11.84 -2.53 -12.18
C LEU A 120 -11.00 -1.56 -11.34
N VAL A 121 -11.13 -0.26 -11.62
CA VAL A 121 -10.52 0.83 -10.85
C VAL A 121 -11.61 1.76 -10.35
N ILE A 122 -11.76 1.87 -9.04
CA ILE A 122 -12.73 2.75 -8.41
C ILE A 122 -12.00 3.94 -7.80
N LEU A 123 -12.45 5.15 -8.10
CA LEU A 123 -11.99 6.37 -7.46
C LEU A 123 -12.86 6.63 -6.22
N ALA A 124 -12.24 6.78 -5.05
CA ALA A 124 -12.95 6.95 -3.79
C ALA A 124 -12.59 8.26 -3.10
N GLU A 125 -13.60 8.97 -2.61
CA GLU A 125 -13.48 10.18 -1.80
C GLU A 125 -13.99 9.93 -0.38
N PHE A 126 -13.37 10.57 0.61
CA PHE A 126 -13.82 10.55 1.99
C PHE A 126 -14.76 11.73 2.30
N GLN A 127 -15.41 11.74 3.46
CA GLN A 127 -16.26 12.84 3.87
C GLN A 127 -15.46 14.15 4.05
N ASP A 128 -14.23 14.04 4.50
CA ASP A 128 -13.31 15.13 4.83
C ASP A 128 -12.21 15.37 3.79
N VAL A 129 -11.93 14.40 2.91
CA VAL A 129 -10.88 14.50 1.87
C VAL A 129 -11.46 14.19 0.50
N ARG A 130 -11.32 15.14 -0.43
CA ARG A 130 -11.79 15.07 -1.81
C ARG A 130 -10.62 15.10 -2.78
N TYR A 131 -10.83 14.61 -3.99
CA TYR A 131 -9.85 14.77 -5.05
C TYR A 131 -9.49 16.25 -5.23
N SER A 132 -8.20 16.50 -5.30
CA SER A 132 -7.64 17.83 -5.50
C SER A 132 -7.23 18.09 -6.95
N ILE A 133 -7.04 17.02 -7.73
CA ILE A 133 -6.81 17.11 -9.18
C ILE A 133 -8.14 17.38 -9.91
N SER A 134 -8.06 18.12 -11.02
CA SER A 134 -9.21 18.33 -11.89
C SER A 134 -9.46 17.09 -12.74
N SER A 135 -10.73 16.74 -12.96
CA SER A 135 -11.11 15.60 -13.81
C SER A 135 -10.42 14.28 -13.41
N PRO A 136 -10.55 13.82 -12.15
CA PRO A 136 -9.79 12.67 -11.67
C PRO A 136 -10.02 11.40 -12.51
N LYS A 137 -11.25 11.17 -12.97
CA LYS A 137 -11.56 10.00 -13.80
C LYS A 137 -10.75 9.97 -15.10
N GLU A 138 -10.73 11.07 -15.81
CA GLU A 138 -10.00 11.23 -17.06
C GLU A 138 -8.49 11.12 -16.80
N SER A 139 -7.97 11.82 -15.79
CA SER A 139 -6.55 11.82 -15.45
C SER A 139 -6.03 10.43 -15.09
N PHE A 140 -6.77 9.67 -14.26
CA PHE A 140 -6.41 8.29 -13.94
C PHE A 140 -6.57 7.37 -15.15
N SER A 141 -7.64 7.52 -15.93
CA SER A 141 -7.83 6.72 -17.15
C SER A 141 -6.67 6.88 -18.13
N ASP A 142 -6.22 8.12 -18.33
CA ASP A 142 -5.07 8.43 -19.22
C ASP A 142 -3.77 7.83 -18.69
N MET A 143 -3.48 8.01 -17.40
CA MET A 143 -2.28 7.45 -16.77
C MET A 143 -2.25 5.91 -16.85
N LEU A 144 -3.41 5.29 -16.75
CA LEU A 144 -3.49 3.83 -16.70
C LEU A 144 -3.51 3.17 -18.09
N ASN A 145 -4.10 3.83 -19.10
CA ASN A 145 -4.41 3.17 -20.36
C ASN A 145 -3.82 3.84 -21.61
N THR A 146 -3.49 5.16 -21.58
CA THR A 146 -3.07 5.86 -22.81
C THR A 146 -1.70 5.37 -23.29
N PRO A 147 -1.60 4.76 -24.47
CA PRO A 147 -0.32 4.30 -24.98
C PRO A 147 0.69 5.44 -25.10
N GLY A 148 1.89 5.25 -24.55
CA GLY A 148 2.94 6.26 -24.55
C GLY A 148 2.65 7.45 -23.64
N TYR A 149 1.82 7.30 -22.60
CA TYR A 149 1.54 8.33 -21.62
C TYR A 149 2.83 9.00 -21.11
N SER A 150 2.89 10.33 -21.16
CA SER A 150 4.13 11.09 -20.90
C SER A 150 3.94 12.34 -20.04
N GLU A 151 2.76 12.51 -19.44
CA GLU A 151 2.49 13.64 -18.57
C GLU A 151 3.46 13.64 -17.37
N ASN A 152 3.91 14.83 -16.99
CA ASN A 152 4.85 15.04 -15.88
C ASN A 152 6.15 14.22 -15.97
N GLY A 153 6.58 13.81 -17.18
CA GLY A 153 7.79 13.01 -17.39
C GLY A 153 7.61 11.51 -17.14
N ALA A 154 6.39 11.02 -17.23
CA ALA A 154 6.11 9.60 -17.28
C ALA A 154 6.67 8.94 -18.55
N THR A 155 6.94 7.65 -18.50
CA THR A 155 7.56 6.87 -19.60
C THR A 155 6.66 5.74 -20.08
N GLY A 156 5.37 5.95 -20.11
CA GLY A 156 4.33 5.01 -20.50
C GLY A 156 3.19 4.98 -19.48
N SER A 157 2.08 4.35 -19.86
CA SER A 157 0.94 4.05 -18.97
C SER A 157 1.19 2.77 -18.18
N ALA A 158 0.33 2.49 -17.19
CA ALA A 158 0.35 1.21 -16.49
C ALA A 158 0.12 0.03 -17.45
N ALA A 159 -0.80 0.17 -18.41
CA ALA A 159 -1.04 -0.85 -19.43
C ALA A 159 0.20 -1.10 -20.30
N ASP A 160 0.92 -0.03 -20.72
CA ASP A 160 2.20 -0.17 -21.43
C ASP A 160 3.21 -0.94 -20.57
N TYR A 161 3.33 -0.57 -19.30
CA TYR A 161 4.25 -1.21 -18.36
C TYR A 161 4.04 -2.73 -18.28
N PHE A 162 2.81 -3.18 -18.06
CA PHE A 162 2.51 -4.62 -17.96
C PHE A 162 2.69 -5.35 -19.29
N LYS A 163 2.25 -4.74 -20.39
CA LYS A 163 2.41 -5.30 -21.72
C LYS A 163 3.89 -5.50 -22.07
N ASP A 164 4.73 -4.50 -21.81
CA ASP A 164 6.16 -4.56 -22.11
C ASP A 164 6.88 -5.58 -21.24
N ASN A 165 6.60 -5.59 -19.93
CA ASN A 165 7.21 -6.53 -18.98
C ASN A 165 6.88 -7.99 -19.28
N SER A 166 5.66 -8.25 -19.74
CA SER A 166 5.20 -9.58 -20.09
C SER A 166 5.62 -10.02 -21.50
N GLY A 167 6.23 -9.14 -22.30
CA GLY A 167 6.47 -9.40 -23.74
C GLY A 167 5.16 -9.55 -24.52
N GLY A 168 4.12 -8.82 -24.12
CA GLY A 168 2.79 -8.86 -24.73
C GLY A 168 1.91 -10.04 -24.29
N LYS A 169 2.34 -10.84 -23.33
CA LYS A 169 1.55 -11.97 -22.81
C LYS A 169 0.39 -11.54 -21.92
N PHE A 170 0.50 -10.37 -21.29
CA PHE A 170 -0.51 -9.77 -20.41
C PHE A 170 -0.77 -8.33 -20.82
N SER A 171 -2.03 -7.96 -21.02
CA SER A 171 -2.46 -6.63 -21.44
C SER A 171 -3.71 -6.23 -20.67
N PRO A 172 -3.60 -5.64 -19.49
CA PRO A 172 -4.76 -5.18 -18.72
C PRO A 172 -5.42 -3.96 -19.38
N GLU A 173 -6.75 -3.89 -19.30
CA GLU A 173 -7.56 -2.72 -19.57
C GLU A 173 -8.14 -2.21 -18.25
N PHE A 174 -7.71 -1.04 -17.80
CA PHE A 174 -8.18 -0.46 -16.56
C PHE A 174 -9.48 0.33 -16.77
N VAL A 175 -10.57 -0.17 -16.24
CA VAL A 175 -11.89 0.47 -16.33
C VAL A 175 -12.09 1.38 -15.13
N VAL A 176 -11.91 2.69 -15.31
CA VAL A 176 -11.97 3.69 -14.24
C VAL A 176 -13.40 4.17 -14.04
N VAL A 177 -13.92 4.07 -12.82
CA VAL A 177 -15.26 4.54 -12.42
C VAL A 177 -15.20 5.45 -11.19
N GLY A 178 -16.25 6.22 -10.97
CA GLY A 178 -16.33 7.18 -9.87
C GLY A 178 -15.98 8.61 -10.28
N PRO A 179 -15.60 9.50 -9.32
CA PRO A 179 -15.43 9.25 -7.88
C PRO A 179 -16.71 8.88 -7.14
N VAL A 180 -16.61 7.94 -6.20
CA VAL A 180 -17.66 7.63 -5.23
C VAL A 180 -17.34 8.23 -3.87
N LEU A 181 -18.38 8.68 -3.16
CA LEU A 181 -18.23 9.29 -1.84
C LEU A 181 -18.45 8.26 -0.75
N LEU A 182 -17.39 7.90 -0.04
CA LEU A 182 -17.42 6.99 1.09
C LEU A 182 -18.20 7.56 2.30
N PRO A 183 -18.82 6.71 3.13
CA PRO A 183 -19.68 7.17 4.23
C PRO A 183 -18.91 7.71 5.45
N LYS A 184 -17.59 7.56 5.52
CA LYS A 184 -16.77 7.96 6.65
C LYS A 184 -15.64 8.90 6.23
N GLU A 185 -15.01 9.53 7.23
CA GLU A 185 -13.80 10.32 7.11
C GLU A 185 -12.59 9.40 6.85
N MET A 186 -11.52 9.94 6.25
CA MET A 186 -10.28 9.21 5.96
C MET A 186 -9.73 8.52 7.21
N GLY A 187 -9.69 9.24 8.34
CA GLY A 187 -9.17 8.73 9.60
C GLY A 187 -9.94 7.55 10.19
N PHE A 188 -11.14 7.24 9.72
CA PHE A 188 -11.82 6.00 10.08
C PHE A 188 -11.22 4.81 9.36
N TYR A 189 -10.85 4.96 8.09
CA TYR A 189 -10.34 3.88 7.25
C TYR A 189 -8.85 3.61 7.46
N GLY A 190 -8.06 4.66 7.73
CA GLY A 190 -6.63 4.58 8.00
C GLY A 190 -6.27 4.46 9.49
N GLU A 191 -7.22 4.09 10.37
CA GLU A 191 -6.97 4.05 11.81
C GLU A 191 -6.08 2.88 12.23
N ASN A 192 -4.90 3.18 12.74
CA ASN A 192 -3.90 2.23 13.25
C ASN A 192 -4.17 1.82 14.71
N LYS A 193 -5.10 0.93 14.96
CA LYS A 193 -5.45 0.48 16.33
C LYS A 193 -4.67 -0.71 16.84
N THR A 194 -4.07 -1.47 15.96
CA THR A 194 -3.38 -2.72 16.31
C THR A 194 -2.06 -2.85 15.56
N ALA A 195 -1.14 -3.64 16.08
CA ALA A 195 0.13 -3.96 15.43
C ALA A 195 0.01 -4.80 14.15
N THR A 196 -1.17 -5.16 13.77
CA THR A 196 -1.43 -5.96 12.60
C THR A 196 -2.62 -5.40 11.88
N TYR A 197 -2.38 -4.85 10.70
CA TYR A 197 -3.38 -4.56 9.70
C TYR A 197 -4.41 -3.47 10.06
N GLU A 198 -4.65 -2.57 9.14
CA GLU A 198 -5.72 -1.57 9.18
C GLU A 198 -7.08 -2.24 8.95
N PRO A 199 -7.85 -2.61 9.99
CA PRO A 199 -9.07 -3.40 9.79
C PRO A 199 -10.12 -2.66 8.98
N ASN A 200 -10.06 -1.33 8.98
CA ASN A 200 -11.03 -0.47 8.31
C ASN A 200 -10.65 -0.15 6.86
N ALA A 201 -9.39 -0.35 6.44
CA ALA A 201 -9.00 -0.18 5.04
C ALA A 201 -9.72 -1.17 4.12
N ARG A 202 -9.91 -2.42 4.56
CA ARG A 202 -10.75 -3.41 3.86
C ARG A 202 -12.22 -2.96 3.74
N GLN A 203 -12.73 -2.29 4.77
CA GLN A 203 -14.08 -1.74 4.73
C GLN A 203 -14.20 -0.59 3.71
N MET A 204 -13.13 0.19 3.52
CA MET A 204 -13.06 1.22 2.46
C MET A 204 -13.34 0.60 1.09
N ILE A 205 -12.73 -0.54 0.79
CA ILE A 205 -12.90 -1.22 -0.49
C ILE A 205 -14.35 -1.71 -0.65
N ILE A 206 -14.90 -2.35 0.40
CA ILE A 206 -16.30 -2.83 0.41
C ILE A 206 -17.25 -1.66 0.17
N ASP A 207 -17.09 -0.56 0.93
CA ASP A 207 -17.95 0.62 0.82
C ASP A 207 -17.87 1.23 -0.59
N ALA A 208 -16.67 1.34 -1.16
CA ALA A 208 -16.47 1.86 -2.52
C ALA A 208 -17.17 0.98 -3.58
N CYS A 209 -17.03 -0.34 -3.48
CA CYS A 209 -17.67 -1.28 -4.39
C CYS A 209 -19.20 -1.24 -4.28
N GLN A 210 -19.75 -1.23 -3.06
CA GLN A 210 -21.19 -1.17 -2.84
C GLN A 210 -21.78 0.11 -3.41
N ILE A 211 -21.16 1.26 -3.15
CA ILE A 211 -21.64 2.55 -3.68
C ILE A 211 -21.54 2.59 -5.21
N ALA A 212 -20.46 2.06 -5.80
CA ALA A 212 -20.33 1.99 -7.25
C ALA A 212 -21.45 1.13 -7.89
N ALA A 213 -21.81 0.01 -7.27
CA ALA A 213 -22.92 -0.82 -7.67
C ALA A 213 -24.28 -0.10 -7.53
N GLU A 214 -24.54 0.50 -6.37
CA GLU A 214 -25.79 1.24 -6.07
C GLU A 214 -26.01 2.41 -7.03
N GLN A 215 -24.93 3.08 -7.46
CA GLN A 215 -24.98 4.14 -8.45
C GLN A 215 -25.04 3.63 -9.91
N GLY A 216 -24.99 2.34 -10.12
CA GLY A 216 -24.98 1.73 -11.46
C GLY A 216 -23.75 2.08 -12.29
N LEU A 217 -22.62 2.38 -11.64
CA LEU A 217 -21.38 2.72 -12.33
C LEU A 217 -20.65 1.50 -12.87
N VAL A 218 -20.90 0.31 -12.34
CA VAL A 218 -20.21 -0.94 -12.67
C VAL A 218 -21.14 -2.14 -12.53
N ASN A 219 -20.93 -3.13 -13.41
CA ASN A 219 -21.45 -4.47 -13.27
C ASN A 219 -20.29 -5.40 -12.94
N PHE A 220 -20.21 -5.87 -11.71
CA PHE A 220 -19.07 -6.63 -11.21
C PHE A 220 -18.83 -7.95 -11.95
N LYS A 221 -19.87 -8.56 -12.55
CA LYS A 221 -19.74 -9.78 -13.37
C LYS A 221 -18.85 -9.61 -14.61
N GLU A 222 -18.63 -8.37 -15.07
CA GLU A 222 -17.74 -8.13 -16.21
C GLU A 222 -16.26 -8.25 -15.86
N PHE A 223 -15.95 -8.36 -14.56
CA PHE A 223 -14.59 -8.44 -14.00
C PHE A 223 -14.30 -9.82 -13.38
N ASP A 224 -15.12 -10.80 -13.65
CA ASP A 224 -14.94 -12.24 -13.40
C ASP A 224 -14.64 -12.87 -14.76
N SER A 225 -13.37 -12.85 -15.18
CA SER A 225 -12.98 -13.17 -16.54
C SER A 225 -12.97 -14.66 -16.85
N ASP A 226 -12.80 -15.50 -15.84
CA ASP A 226 -12.79 -16.97 -15.96
C ASP A 226 -14.12 -17.61 -15.54
N ASN A 227 -15.08 -16.81 -15.09
CA ASN A 227 -16.42 -17.19 -14.64
C ASN A 227 -16.42 -18.18 -13.46
N ASP A 228 -15.50 -18.00 -12.54
CA ASP A 228 -15.43 -18.79 -11.30
C ASP A 228 -16.34 -18.24 -10.19
N GLY A 229 -16.97 -17.09 -10.41
CA GLY A 229 -17.85 -16.40 -9.46
C GLY A 229 -17.10 -15.42 -8.56
N ILE A 230 -15.82 -15.15 -8.82
CA ILE A 230 -14.97 -14.24 -8.08
C ILE A 230 -14.47 -13.12 -9.02
N VAL A 231 -14.56 -11.88 -8.58
CA VAL A 231 -13.97 -10.75 -9.31
C VAL A 231 -12.44 -10.88 -9.28
N ASP A 232 -11.79 -10.83 -10.46
CA ASP A 232 -10.34 -11.05 -10.60
C ASP A 232 -9.51 -10.12 -9.72
N ASN A 233 -9.86 -8.83 -9.71
CA ASN A 233 -9.26 -7.82 -8.83
C ASN A 233 -10.09 -6.53 -8.79
N VAL A 234 -10.04 -5.81 -7.67
CA VAL A 234 -10.52 -4.44 -7.56
C VAL A 234 -9.36 -3.54 -7.14
N TYR A 235 -9.10 -2.48 -7.90
CA TYR A 235 -8.16 -1.44 -7.50
C TYR A 235 -8.90 -0.19 -7.03
N VAL A 236 -8.50 0.40 -5.90
CA VAL A 236 -9.10 1.65 -5.42
C VAL A 236 -8.03 2.74 -5.33
N PHE A 237 -8.20 3.83 -6.09
CA PHE A 237 -7.49 5.07 -5.79
C PHE A 237 -8.33 5.88 -4.81
N TYR A 238 -7.75 6.26 -3.68
CA TYR A 238 -8.40 7.11 -2.68
C TYR A 238 -7.83 8.53 -2.74
N ALA A 239 -8.70 9.51 -2.47
CA ALA A 239 -8.33 10.94 -2.46
C ALA A 239 -7.30 11.24 -1.36
N GLY A 240 -6.38 12.16 -1.63
CA GLY A 240 -5.35 12.59 -0.68
C GLY A 240 -4.04 11.84 -0.78
N TYR A 241 -3.33 11.73 0.36
CA TYR A 241 -1.96 11.20 0.44
C TYR A 241 -1.94 9.79 1.02
N ASP A 242 -0.86 9.06 0.71
CA ASP A 242 -0.51 7.77 1.28
C ASP A 242 0.19 7.97 2.64
N GLU A 243 -0.19 7.20 3.67
CA GLU A 243 0.47 7.21 4.98
C GLU A 243 1.96 6.88 4.89
N ALA A 244 2.35 6.01 3.95
CA ALA A 244 3.75 5.64 3.69
C ALA A 244 4.63 6.83 3.30
N ALA A 245 4.04 7.93 2.82
CA ALA A 245 4.78 9.11 2.43
C ALA A 245 5.27 9.88 3.66
N ALA A 246 6.58 10.14 3.73
CA ALA A 246 7.17 10.89 4.83
C ALA A 246 6.48 12.26 5.04
N GLY A 247 5.87 12.44 6.21
CA GLY A 247 5.13 13.66 6.54
C GLY A 247 3.64 13.64 6.17
N ALA A 248 3.11 12.58 5.57
CA ALA A 248 1.67 12.41 5.34
C ALA A 248 0.88 12.32 6.65
N PRO A 249 -0.44 12.57 6.65
CA PRO A 249 -1.27 12.33 7.82
C PRO A 249 -1.17 10.87 8.27
N GLU A 250 -1.04 10.64 9.57
CA GLU A 250 -1.02 9.27 10.13
C GLU A 250 -2.40 8.60 10.11
N GLU A 251 -3.41 9.36 9.81
CA GLU A 251 -4.78 8.90 9.60
C GLU A 251 -5.06 8.57 8.13
N ALA A 252 -4.08 8.74 7.24
CA ALA A 252 -4.21 8.33 5.85
C ALA A 252 -4.17 6.80 5.73
N VAL A 253 -4.74 6.28 4.67
CA VAL A 253 -4.64 4.86 4.36
C VAL A 253 -3.26 4.60 3.76
N TRP A 254 -2.63 3.50 4.15
CA TRP A 254 -1.42 3.00 3.52
C TRP A 254 -1.75 2.28 2.20
N ALA A 255 -1.00 2.53 1.13
CA ALA A 255 -1.13 1.77 -0.11
C ALA A 255 -0.78 0.29 0.14
N HIS A 256 -1.64 -0.62 -0.28
CA HIS A 256 -1.45 -2.05 -0.04
C HIS A 256 -2.30 -2.92 -0.97
N GLU A 257 -1.95 -4.20 -1.03
CA GLU A 257 -2.80 -5.27 -1.55
C GLU A 257 -3.36 -6.11 -0.41
N GLY A 258 -4.49 -6.75 -0.61
CA GLY A 258 -5.10 -7.61 0.40
C GLY A 258 -6.27 -8.43 -0.10
N THR A 259 -6.94 -9.12 0.86
CA THR A 259 -8.10 -9.96 0.55
C THR A 259 -9.32 -9.51 1.34
N LEU A 260 -10.48 -9.56 0.67
CA LEU A 260 -11.81 -9.33 1.26
C LEU A 260 -12.50 -10.63 1.68
N LYS A 261 -11.84 -11.76 1.50
CA LYS A 261 -12.42 -13.08 1.83
C LYS A 261 -12.94 -13.13 3.26
N GLY A 262 -14.19 -13.51 3.40
CA GLY A 262 -14.86 -13.63 4.71
C GLY A 262 -15.33 -12.30 5.31
N MET A 263 -15.17 -11.17 4.63
CA MET A 263 -15.77 -9.92 5.07
C MET A 263 -17.26 -9.86 4.75
N ALA A 264 -18.03 -9.23 5.64
CA ALA A 264 -19.43 -8.94 5.36
C ALA A 264 -19.54 -7.94 4.20
N GLY A 265 -20.42 -8.24 3.24
CA GLY A 265 -20.67 -7.36 2.09
C GLY A 265 -19.72 -7.55 0.90
N ASN A 266 -18.85 -8.57 0.93
CA ASN A 266 -17.96 -8.88 -0.18
C ASN A 266 -18.63 -9.58 -1.36
N VAL A 267 -19.94 -9.82 -1.36
CA VAL A 267 -20.69 -10.36 -2.50
C VAL A 267 -21.57 -9.25 -3.08
N ILE A 268 -21.33 -8.90 -4.33
CA ILE A 268 -22.06 -7.87 -5.08
C ILE A 268 -22.45 -8.44 -6.45
N ASP A 269 -23.65 -8.16 -6.93
CA ASP A 269 -24.18 -8.67 -8.21
C ASP A 269 -24.13 -10.21 -8.37
N GLY A 270 -23.91 -10.93 -7.25
CA GLY A 270 -23.81 -12.39 -7.21
C GLY A 270 -22.41 -12.92 -7.50
N VAL A 271 -21.40 -12.10 -7.54
CA VAL A 271 -19.97 -12.47 -7.56
C VAL A 271 -19.26 -12.05 -6.27
N GLU A 272 -18.25 -12.79 -5.86
CA GLU A 272 -17.46 -12.52 -4.64
C GLU A 272 -16.30 -11.57 -4.98
N LEU A 273 -16.13 -10.52 -4.15
CA LEU A 273 -14.93 -9.71 -4.16
C LEU A 273 -13.90 -10.38 -3.24
N ASN A 274 -12.72 -10.65 -3.77
CA ASN A 274 -11.67 -11.30 -3.00
C ASN A 274 -10.38 -10.47 -2.97
N THR A 275 -9.66 -10.40 -4.08
CA THR A 275 -8.39 -9.68 -4.16
C THR A 275 -8.63 -8.21 -4.45
N TYR A 276 -7.94 -7.35 -3.75
CA TYR A 276 -7.94 -5.91 -4.00
C TYR A 276 -6.55 -5.33 -3.83
N ALA A 277 -6.33 -4.15 -4.41
CA ALA A 277 -5.22 -3.29 -4.06
C ALA A 277 -5.69 -1.82 -4.01
N CYS A 278 -4.96 -0.97 -3.32
CA CYS A 278 -5.30 0.45 -3.25
C CYS A 278 -4.06 1.34 -3.16
N SER A 279 -4.22 2.59 -3.59
CA SER A 279 -3.21 3.64 -3.40
C SER A 279 -3.84 5.03 -3.42
N SER A 280 -3.03 6.04 -3.07
CA SER A 280 -3.46 7.43 -2.96
C SER A 280 -3.58 8.13 -4.32
N GLU A 281 -4.29 9.28 -4.31
CA GLU A 281 -4.33 10.24 -5.41
C GLU A 281 -3.00 10.96 -5.60
N LEU A 282 -2.40 11.40 -4.47
CA LEU A 282 -1.29 12.33 -4.46
C LEU A 282 0.01 11.66 -4.03
N LYS A 283 1.10 12.06 -4.68
CA LYS A 283 2.44 11.70 -4.25
C LYS A 283 2.91 12.57 -3.08
N ASN A 284 3.91 12.08 -2.33
CA ASN A 284 4.51 12.78 -1.21
C ASN A 284 3.50 13.08 -0.08
N SER A 285 3.72 14.16 0.67
CA SER A 285 2.87 14.59 1.79
C SER A 285 2.43 16.03 1.68
N SER A 286 2.67 16.67 0.54
CA SER A 286 2.29 18.05 0.25
C SER A 286 2.25 18.30 -1.26
N GLY A 287 1.54 19.35 -1.65
CA GLY A 287 1.34 19.65 -3.07
C GLY A 287 0.06 19.01 -3.62
N LYS A 288 -0.10 19.06 -4.93
CA LYS A 288 -1.28 18.53 -5.65
C LYS A 288 -0.86 17.74 -6.88
N GLU A 289 0.30 17.13 -6.82
CA GLU A 289 0.78 16.33 -7.93
C GLU A 289 0.27 14.90 -7.79
N MET A 290 -0.38 14.44 -8.86
CA MET A 290 -0.89 13.07 -8.94
C MET A 290 0.25 12.07 -8.83
N VAL A 291 -0.02 10.92 -8.23
CA VAL A 291 0.90 9.77 -8.22
C VAL A 291 1.28 9.38 -9.65
N GLY A 292 2.42 8.71 -9.78
CA GLY A 292 2.79 8.00 -11.01
C GLY A 292 2.30 6.56 -11.02
N ILE A 293 2.69 5.81 -12.04
CA ILE A 293 2.32 4.40 -12.18
C ILE A 293 3.09 3.46 -11.24
N GLY A 294 4.10 3.96 -10.53
CA GLY A 294 5.00 3.12 -9.72
C GLY A 294 4.27 2.34 -8.64
N THR A 295 3.43 3.02 -7.85
CA THR A 295 2.70 2.35 -6.76
C THR A 295 1.68 1.35 -7.29
N ILE A 296 0.85 1.71 -8.29
CA ILE A 296 -0.09 0.73 -8.86
C ILE A 296 0.64 -0.48 -9.45
N CYS A 297 1.78 -0.28 -10.12
CA CYS A 297 2.52 -1.41 -10.68
C CYS A 297 3.19 -2.27 -9.61
N HIS A 298 3.53 -1.71 -8.44
CA HIS A 298 3.99 -2.44 -7.27
C HIS A 298 2.85 -3.26 -6.65
N GLU A 299 1.76 -2.60 -6.25
CA GLU A 299 0.62 -3.27 -5.60
C GLU A 299 -0.04 -4.33 -6.52
N PHE A 300 -0.12 -4.03 -7.81
CA PHE A 300 -0.59 -5.02 -8.79
C PHE A 300 0.42 -6.15 -9.01
N GLY A 301 1.70 -5.92 -8.75
CA GLY A 301 2.72 -6.97 -8.67
C GLY A 301 2.39 -8.00 -7.61
N HIS A 302 1.87 -7.56 -6.46
CA HIS A 302 1.36 -8.45 -5.42
C HIS A 302 0.11 -9.23 -5.88
N VAL A 303 -0.81 -8.58 -6.60
CA VAL A 303 -1.96 -9.28 -7.23
C VAL A 303 -1.49 -10.37 -8.20
N LEU A 304 -0.39 -10.13 -8.92
CA LEU A 304 0.27 -11.11 -9.79
C LEU A 304 1.13 -12.14 -9.04
N GLY A 305 1.20 -12.05 -7.70
CA GLY A 305 1.84 -13.02 -6.82
C GLY A 305 3.28 -12.74 -6.45
N LEU A 306 3.79 -11.56 -6.69
CA LEU A 306 5.13 -11.19 -6.26
C LEU A 306 5.16 -10.84 -4.77
N PRO A 307 6.22 -11.20 -4.04
CA PRO A 307 6.50 -10.71 -2.70
C PRO A 307 7.23 -9.37 -2.76
N ASP A 308 7.30 -8.68 -1.61
CA ASP A 308 8.24 -7.60 -1.42
C ASP A 308 9.68 -8.07 -1.43
N PHE A 309 10.56 -7.25 -2.03
CA PHE A 309 12.00 -7.47 -2.07
C PHE A 309 12.80 -6.42 -1.30
N TYR A 310 12.12 -5.50 -0.61
CA TYR A 310 12.76 -4.60 0.33
C TYR A 310 12.92 -5.26 1.71
N ASP A 311 13.68 -4.61 2.58
CA ASP A 311 13.85 -5.02 3.97
C ASP A 311 12.55 -4.78 4.76
N THR A 312 11.76 -5.83 4.95
CA THR A 312 10.43 -5.78 5.58
C THR A 312 10.51 -5.76 7.11
N ASP A 313 11.64 -6.15 7.72
CA ASP A 313 11.78 -6.11 9.18
C ASP A 313 12.50 -4.85 9.68
N GLY A 314 13.16 -4.09 8.80
CA GLY A 314 13.87 -2.86 9.13
C GLY A 314 15.03 -3.03 10.11
N VAL A 315 15.50 -4.26 10.32
CA VAL A 315 16.54 -4.61 11.29
C VAL A 315 17.85 -4.93 10.57
N VAL A 316 18.89 -4.15 10.79
CA VAL A 316 20.21 -4.42 10.21
C VAL A 316 20.71 -5.80 10.63
N GLY A 317 20.82 -6.71 9.66
CA GLY A 317 21.19 -8.12 9.91
C GLY A 317 20.03 -8.97 10.44
N GLY A 318 18.79 -8.54 10.25
CA GLY A 318 17.55 -9.26 10.55
C GLY A 318 17.28 -10.44 9.63
N GLU A 319 16.03 -10.89 9.59
CA GLU A 319 15.61 -12.05 8.78
C GLU A 319 15.38 -11.68 7.31
N SER A 320 15.10 -10.40 7.01
CA SER A 320 14.95 -9.86 5.67
C SER A 320 16.02 -8.84 5.32
N VAL A 321 16.28 -8.66 4.04
CA VAL A 321 17.24 -7.68 3.50
C VAL A 321 16.71 -7.18 2.17
N ALA A 322 16.91 -5.89 1.87
CA ALA A 322 16.65 -5.34 0.54
C ALA A 322 17.58 -6.02 -0.48
N LEU A 323 16.98 -6.53 -1.56
CA LEU A 323 17.71 -7.31 -2.56
C LEU A 323 18.17 -6.47 -3.76
N TYR A 324 17.35 -5.53 -4.20
CA TYR A 324 17.55 -4.85 -5.47
C TYR A 324 17.44 -3.32 -5.38
N GLU A 325 17.00 -2.79 -4.23
CA GLU A 325 16.77 -1.34 -4.02
C GLU A 325 15.97 -0.71 -5.19
N HIS A 326 16.52 0.29 -5.85
CA HIS A 326 15.88 1.01 -6.95
C HIS A 326 15.80 0.25 -8.29
N PHE A 327 16.35 -0.96 -8.37
CA PHE A 327 16.33 -1.78 -9.59
C PHE A 327 15.17 -2.77 -9.65
N SER A 328 14.40 -2.94 -8.57
CA SER A 328 13.18 -3.74 -8.53
C SER A 328 12.00 -2.86 -8.18
N ILE A 329 10.88 -3.06 -8.86
CA ILE A 329 9.64 -2.36 -8.53
C ILE A 329 9.04 -2.89 -7.21
N MET A 330 9.29 -4.18 -6.88
CA MET A 330 8.89 -4.79 -5.61
C MET A 330 9.85 -4.43 -4.45
N ASP A 331 10.74 -3.49 -4.67
CA ASP A 331 11.65 -2.85 -3.71
C ASP A 331 11.49 -1.31 -3.85
N GLY A 332 12.52 -0.54 -3.70
CA GLY A 332 12.49 0.93 -3.81
C GLY A 332 12.26 1.49 -5.22
N GLY A 333 12.21 0.65 -6.25
CA GLY A 333 12.05 1.07 -7.64
C GLY A 333 10.71 1.69 -7.99
N SER A 334 9.65 1.37 -7.24
CA SER A 334 8.33 1.99 -7.39
C SER A 334 8.35 3.52 -7.22
N TYR A 335 9.36 4.05 -6.53
CA TYR A 335 9.55 5.50 -6.31
C TYR A 335 10.46 6.19 -7.33
N ASN A 336 11.00 5.47 -8.33
CA ASN A 336 11.87 6.07 -9.32
C ASN A 336 11.19 7.18 -10.12
N ASN A 337 11.89 8.33 -10.29
CA ASN A 337 11.32 9.54 -10.89
C ASN A 337 9.97 9.91 -10.24
N GLU A 338 9.90 9.79 -8.91
CA GLU A 338 8.67 10.07 -8.13
C GLU A 338 7.47 9.20 -8.57
N GLY A 339 7.73 7.92 -8.85
CA GLY A 339 6.75 6.93 -9.28
C GLY A 339 6.36 6.96 -10.77
N ARG A 340 6.97 7.84 -11.58
CA ARG A 340 6.60 8.02 -12.99
C ARG A 340 7.37 7.12 -13.95
N THR A 341 8.53 6.60 -13.51
CA THR A 341 9.42 5.77 -14.33
C THR A 341 9.91 4.58 -13.52
N PRO A 342 9.01 3.66 -13.11
CA PRO A 342 9.43 2.45 -12.40
C PRO A 342 10.33 1.60 -13.29
N PRO A 343 11.30 0.85 -12.72
CA PRO A 343 12.06 -0.12 -13.47
C PRO A 343 11.15 -1.26 -13.92
N TYR A 344 11.53 -1.98 -14.95
CA TYR A 344 10.87 -3.22 -15.30
C TYR A 344 10.99 -4.25 -14.16
N TYR A 345 10.06 -5.17 -14.10
CA TYR A 345 10.20 -6.37 -13.27
C TYR A 345 11.53 -7.05 -13.60
N THR A 346 12.27 -7.41 -12.58
CA THR A 346 13.54 -8.13 -12.74
C THR A 346 13.32 -9.48 -13.42
N VAL A 347 14.41 -10.12 -13.83
CA VAL A 347 14.36 -11.48 -14.39
C VAL A 347 13.70 -12.46 -13.41
N VAL A 348 13.97 -12.31 -12.11
CA VAL A 348 13.40 -13.17 -11.06
C VAL A 348 11.89 -12.94 -10.93
N GLU A 349 11.45 -11.68 -10.86
CA GLU A 349 10.04 -11.31 -10.77
C GLU A 349 9.24 -11.82 -11.97
N ARG A 350 9.75 -11.60 -13.19
CA ARG A 350 9.11 -12.12 -14.41
C ARG A 350 9.08 -13.65 -14.47
N ALA A 351 10.09 -14.32 -13.93
CA ALA A 351 10.10 -15.78 -13.83
C ALA A 351 9.09 -16.31 -12.80
N ILE A 352 8.92 -15.61 -11.67
CA ILE A 352 7.91 -15.94 -10.66
C ILE A 352 6.51 -15.82 -11.25
N ILE A 353 6.20 -14.73 -11.97
CA ILE A 353 4.90 -14.54 -12.64
C ILE A 353 4.69 -15.55 -13.79
N GLY A 354 5.78 -16.14 -14.34
CA GLY A 354 5.72 -17.05 -15.49
C GLY A 354 5.87 -16.34 -16.84
N TRP A 355 6.19 -15.04 -16.86
CA TRP A 355 6.40 -14.32 -18.11
C TRP A 355 7.75 -14.62 -18.76
N LEU A 356 8.70 -15.12 -18.00
CA LEU A 356 10.04 -15.54 -18.45
C LEU A 356 10.34 -16.98 -17.99
N GLU A 357 10.80 -17.81 -18.89
CA GLU A 357 11.36 -19.12 -18.58
C GLU A 357 12.90 -18.99 -18.58
N PRO A 358 13.56 -19.19 -17.41
CA PRO A 358 15.01 -19.20 -17.36
C PRO A 358 15.59 -20.39 -18.13
N GLU A 359 16.55 -20.16 -19.02
CA GLU A 359 17.29 -21.22 -19.68
C GLU A 359 18.44 -21.70 -18.79
N GLU A 360 18.60 -23.01 -18.63
CA GLU A 360 19.74 -23.60 -17.94
C GLU A 360 20.98 -23.49 -18.85
N LEU A 361 22.01 -22.80 -18.35
CA LEU A 361 23.30 -22.74 -19.05
C LEU A 361 23.96 -24.11 -18.99
N GLN A 362 24.18 -24.74 -20.15
CA GLN A 362 24.89 -26.00 -20.31
C GLN A 362 26.40 -25.83 -20.23
#